data_2bd3f704c4b8a71c68b04e7a7e1cf96f
#
_entry.id   2bd3f704c4b8a71c68b04e7a7e1cf96f
#
_cell.length_a   1.000
_cell.length_b   1.000
_cell.length_c   1.000
_cell.angle_alpha   90.00
_cell.angle_beta   90.00
_cell.angle_gamma   90.00
#
_symmetry.space_group_name_H-M   'P 1'
#
loop_
_entity.id
_entity.type
_entity.pdbx_description
1 polymer ?
#
loop_
_entity_poly.entity_id
_entity_poly.type
_entity_poly.pdbx_seq_one_letter_code
_entity_poly.pdbx_strand_id
1 'polypeptide(L)' 'MQANELSKILEDNGFSKLEHGIGWYKGDVMVQLTYGIVYICYVNSMISFMLDDVEVVYEPKSSLLTIFEEDAACFSIHV' A
#
# COMPACT_ATOMS: atom_id res chain seq x y z
N MET A 1 -6.14 -6.01 8.34
CA MET A 1 -6.56 -6.06 6.90
C MET A 1 -6.10 -7.38 6.29
N GLN A 2 -6.88 -7.93 5.39
CA GLN A 2 -6.52 -9.16 4.69
C GLN A 2 -5.76 -8.84 3.40
N ALA A 3 -4.93 -9.79 2.96
CA ALA A 3 -4.14 -9.60 1.72
C ALA A 3 -5.02 -9.38 0.49
N ASN A 4 -6.14 -10.07 0.37
CA ASN A 4 -7.04 -9.89 -0.76
C ASN A 4 -7.74 -8.53 -0.75
N GLU A 5 -7.97 -7.95 0.41
CA GLU A 5 -8.51 -6.60 0.53
C GLU A 5 -7.47 -5.57 0.06
N LEU A 6 -6.22 -5.73 0.44
CA LEU A 6 -5.13 -4.87 -0.02
C LEU A 6 -5.00 -4.93 -1.53
N SER A 7 -4.99 -6.13 -2.10
CA SER A 7 -4.91 -6.35 -3.53
C SER A 7 -6.04 -5.62 -4.26
N LYS A 8 -7.27 -5.76 -3.78
CA LYS A 8 -8.43 -5.14 -4.39
C LYS A 8 -8.34 -3.61 -4.36
N ILE A 9 -7.98 -3.05 -3.22
CA ILE A 9 -7.87 -1.59 -3.08
C ILE A 9 -6.84 -1.04 -4.07
N LEU A 10 -5.67 -1.67 -4.15
CA LEU A 10 -4.60 -1.19 -5.02
C LEU A 10 -4.94 -1.38 -6.50
N GLU A 11 -5.40 -2.56 -6.89
CA GLU A 11 -5.69 -2.85 -8.28
C GLU A 11 -6.91 -2.06 -8.80
N ASP A 12 -7.93 -1.87 -7.98
CA ASP A 12 -9.09 -1.06 -8.35
C ASP A 12 -8.73 0.42 -8.53
N ASN A 13 -7.60 0.85 -8.00
CA ASN A 13 -7.17 2.25 -8.05
C ASN A 13 -5.95 2.47 -8.94
N GLY A 14 -5.73 1.57 -9.88
CA GLY A 14 -4.75 1.78 -10.94
C GLY A 14 -3.33 1.29 -10.65
N PHE A 15 -3.14 0.57 -9.56
CA PHE A 15 -1.86 -0.08 -9.29
C PHE A 15 -1.74 -1.34 -10.14
N SER A 16 -0.58 -1.54 -10.73
CA SER A 16 -0.28 -2.73 -11.53
C SER A 16 0.42 -3.78 -10.67
N LYS A 17 0.13 -5.04 -10.95
CA LYS A 17 0.81 -6.14 -10.26
C LYS A 17 2.25 -6.29 -10.73
N LEU A 18 3.13 -6.65 -9.80
CA LEU A 18 4.49 -7.07 -10.14
C LEU A 18 4.44 -8.44 -10.84
N GLU A 19 5.37 -8.68 -11.75
CA GLU A 19 5.48 -9.98 -12.44
C GLU A 19 5.91 -11.10 -11.50
N HIS A 20 6.74 -10.78 -10.52
CA HIS A 20 7.29 -11.75 -9.59
C HIS A 20 7.02 -11.31 -8.16
N GLY A 21 6.68 -12.28 -7.32
CA GLY A 21 6.35 -12.00 -5.93
C GLY A 21 4.97 -11.39 -5.77
N ILE A 22 4.68 -10.93 -4.57
CA ILE A 22 3.40 -10.29 -4.25
C ILE A 22 3.66 -8.79 -4.06
N GLY A 23 3.19 -8.02 -5.01
CA GLY A 23 3.37 -6.57 -4.94
C GLY A 23 2.68 -5.84 -6.06
N TRP A 24 2.71 -4.54 -5.95
CA TRP A 24 2.03 -3.61 -6.87
C TRP A 24 2.87 -2.36 -7.03
N TYR A 25 2.67 -1.67 -8.13
CA TYR A 25 3.34 -0.40 -8.35
C TYR A 25 2.42 0.60 -9.05
N LYS A 26 2.66 1.87 -8.82
CA LYS A 26 2.01 2.96 -9.53
C LYS A 26 2.96 4.15 -9.49
N GLY A 27 3.36 4.63 -10.68
CA GLY A 27 4.37 5.68 -10.73
C GLY A 27 5.66 5.25 -10.04
N ASP A 28 6.14 6.06 -9.12
CA ASP A 28 7.39 5.81 -8.39
C ASP A 28 7.18 5.05 -7.08
N VAL A 29 5.95 4.64 -6.81
CA VAL A 29 5.63 3.96 -5.55
C VAL A 29 5.43 2.48 -5.81
N MET A 30 6.06 1.65 -4.98
CA MET A 30 5.90 0.21 -5.02
C MET A 30 5.43 -0.27 -3.65
N VAL A 31 4.43 -1.15 -3.65
CA VAL A 31 3.93 -1.80 -2.43
C VAL A 31 4.22 -3.28 -2.55
N GLN A 32 4.92 -3.84 -1.57
CA GLN A 32 5.23 -5.26 -1.54
C GLN A 32 4.66 -5.88 -0.27
N LEU A 33 4.22 -7.13 -0.38
CA LEU A 33 3.72 -7.90 0.75
C LEU A 33 4.57 -9.16 0.89
N THR A 34 5.27 -9.29 2.02
CA THR A 34 6.15 -10.41 2.28
C THR A 34 5.97 -10.85 3.73
N TYR A 35 5.55 -12.09 3.94
CA TYR A 35 5.36 -12.66 5.28
C TYR A 35 4.50 -11.77 6.20
N GLY A 36 3.40 -11.23 5.67
CA GLY A 36 2.49 -10.40 6.44
C GLY A 36 2.97 -8.98 6.69
N ILE A 37 4.10 -8.59 6.12
CA ILE A 37 4.64 -7.25 6.24
C ILE A 37 4.42 -6.50 4.93
N VAL A 38 3.83 -5.31 5.02
CA VAL A 38 3.64 -4.41 3.89
C VAL A 38 4.83 -3.45 3.84
N TYR A 39 5.51 -3.43 2.71
CA TYR A 39 6.62 -2.50 2.44
C TYR A 39 6.15 -1.48 1.42
N ILE A 40 6.31 -0.21 1.73
CA ILE A 40 6.03 0.87 0.77
C ILE A 40 7.34 1.53 0.42
N CYS A 41 7.75 1.38 -0.83
CA CYS A 41 9.00 1.92 -1.36
C CYS A 41 8.69 3.13 -2.23
N TYR A 42 9.34 4.24 -1.96
CA TYR A 42 9.13 5.46 -2.73
C TYR A 42 10.41 6.28 -2.75
N VAL A 43 10.78 6.77 -3.96
CA VAL A 43 12.02 7.50 -4.17
C VAL A 43 13.20 6.70 -3.60
N ASN A 44 13.85 7.17 -2.55
CA ASN A 44 14.98 6.49 -1.89
C ASN A 44 14.61 6.06 -0.47
N SER A 45 13.33 5.91 -0.18
CA SER A 45 12.85 5.60 1.15
C SER A 45 11.97 4.35 1.14
N MET A 46 11.90 3.69 2.26
CA MET A 46 11.05 2.51 2.45
C MET A 46 10.50 2.54 3.87
N ILE A 47 9.21 2.24 4.00
CA ILE A 47 8.58 2.05 5.29
C ILE A 47 7.90 0.69 5.30
N SER A 48 7.64 0.16 6.48
CA SER A 48 6.98 -1.13 6.62
C SER A 48 5.96 -1.12 7.75
N PHE A 49 4.94 -1.95 7.58
CA PHE A 49 3.87 -2.13 8.56
C PHE A 49 3.46 -3.59 8.58
N MET A 50 2.98 -4.05 9.74
CA MET A 50 2.34 -5.35 9.82
C MET A 50 0.94 -5.23 9.21
N LEU A 51 0.63 -6.05 8.22
CA LEU A 51 -0.66 -5.99 7.54
C LEU A 51 -1.84 -6.15 8.51
N ASP A 52 -1.69 -7.00 9.51
CA ASP A 52 -2.74 -7.24 10.49
C ASP A 52 -3.03 -6.04 11.40
N ASP A 53 -2.10 -5.11 11.49
CA ASP A 53 -2.19 -3.97 12.40
C ASP A 53 -2.69 -2.69 11.71
N VAL A 54 -2.88 -2.72 10.39
CA VAL A 54 -3.16 -1.51 9.64
C VAL A 54 -4.39 -1.65 8.76
N GLU A 55 -4.96 -0.50 8.39
CA GLU A 55 -5.92 -0.35 7.30
C GLU A 55 -5.31 0.53 6.24
N VAL A 56 -5.45 0.13 5.00
CA VAL A 56 -4.96 0.89 3.85
C VAL A 56 -6.16 1.48 3.12
N VAL A 57 -6.11 2.78 2.87
CA VAL A 57 -7.18 3.50 2.18
C VAL A 57 -6.59 4.30 1.04
N TYR A 58 -7.23 4.26 -0.11
CA TYR A 58 -6.85 5.10 -1.24
C TYR A 58 -7.99 6.06 -1.59
N GLU A 59 -7.69 7.35 -1.62
CA GLU A 59 -8.65 8.38 -2.01
C GLU A 59 -8.33 8.83 -3.44
N PRO A 60 -9.16 8.44 -4.44
CA PRO A 60 -8.84 8.73 -5.85
C PRO A 60 -8.89 10.21 -6.20
N LYS A 61 -9.73 11.00 -5.54
CA LYS A 61 -9.84 12.42 -5.85
C LYS A 61 -8.58 13.20 -5.52
N SER A 62 -7.92 12.82 -4.44
CA SER A 62 -6.67 13.46 -4.01
C SER A 62 -5.44 12.64 -4.38
N SER A 63 -5.63 11.45 -4.97
CA SER A 63 -4.55 10.51 -5.26
C SER A 63 -3.72 10.20 -4.01
N LEU A 64 -4.39 9.98 -2.90
CA LEU A 64 -3.74 9.83 -1.61
C LEU A 64 -3.89 8.42 -1.07
N LEU A 65 -2.76 7.75 -0.88
CA LEU A 65 -2.68 6.46 -0.22
C LEU A 65 -2.36 6.71 1.25
N THR A 66 -3.21 6.23 2.15
CA THR A 66 -3.06 6.46 3.59
C THR A 66 -3.04 5.13 4.33
N ILE A 67 -2.14 5.03 5.28
CA ILE A 67 -2.05 3.89 6.18
C ILE A 67 -2.55 4.34 7.55
N PHE A 68 -3.55 3.64 8.07
CA PHE A 68 -4.11 3.90 9.39
C PHE A 68 -3.74 2.78 10.35
N GLU A 69 -3.33 3.15 11.55
CA GLU A 69 -3.10 2.22 12.63
C GLU A 69 -3.91 2.69 13.82
N GLU A 70 -4.81 1.85 14.35
CA GLU A 70 -5.70 2.18 15.46
C GLU A 70 -6.48 3.49 15.22
N ASP A 71 -7.07 3.62 14.03
CA ASP A 71 -7.86 4.79 13.61
C ASP A 71 -7.07 6.09 13.47
N ALA A 72 -5.76 6.03 13.57
CA ALA A 72 -4.89 7.19 13.37
C ALA A 72 -4.08 7.03 12.08
N ALA A 73 -4.05 8.06 11.26
CA ALA A 73 -3.22 8.07 10.06
C ALA A 73 -1.76 8.15 10.47
N CYS A 74 -0.97 7.13 10.13
CA CYS A 74 0.45 7.09 10.47
C CYS A 74 1.36 7.35 9.27
N PHE A 75 0.84 7.26 8.06
CA PHE A 75 1.59 7.54 6.85
C PHE A 75 0.64 7.84 5.70
N SER A 76 1.01 8.78 4.84
CA SER A 76 0.29 9.01 3.60
C SER A 76 1.24 9.46 2.50
N ILE A 77 0.90 9.14 1.25
CA ILE A 77 1.70 9.49 0.09
C ILE A 77 0.78 9.70 -1.12
N HIS A 78 1.09 10.67 -1.94
CA HIS A 78 0.38 10.88 -3.21
C HIS A 78 0.91 9.92 -4.28
N VAL A 79 -0.02 9.24 -4.91
CA VAL A 79 0.34 8.23 -5.92
C VAL A 79 -0.59 8.34 -7.13
#